data_a2579a0315bd819aae47798303a0d0af
#
_entry.id   a2579a0315bd819aae47798303a0d0af
#
_cell.length_a   1.000
_cell.length_b   1.000
_cell.length_c   1.000
_cell.angle_alpha   90.00
_cell.angle_beta   90.00
_cell.angle_gamma   90.00
#
_symmetry.space_group_name_H-M   'P 1'
#
loop_
_entity.id
_entity.type
_entity.pdbx_description
1 polymer ?
#
loop_
_entity_poly.entity_id
_entity_poly.type
_entity_poly.pdbx_seq_one_letter_code
_entity_poly.pdbx_strand_id
1 'polypeptide(L)'
;MQIDRRALLGGLAAAVAVPPHLFAATITDATGRTVTSPDHVARVYPAGPPAAVTLYTLAPDLLLGWVEPPGEKEREFLLPEIAARPALPRITGRGDTDLNGITSLKPDLILDIGTVTAAYSSLAARVQTQTGIPYALLDGHLDRVGATYRALGQLLGRVEAAEKLASTAENTIALIMQRSAAVPPEKRPRVYYARDNSGLQTGLGGSMISEPIEFIGARNVAADLHGAHGTATLDQIRAWDPEIIITSNKDFAASVAGNPDWAAIAAVKAGRVHLAPNLPFGWVDYPPAVNRLIGLWWLAKIFYPESFPQDIKTLTRDFYTLFYHVTPSAAQVERVLTGRD
;
A
#
# COMPACT_ATOMS: atom_id res chain seq x y z
N MET A 1 -47.92 50.43 -35.51
CA MET A 1 -46.58 50.00 -35.92
C MET A 1 -46.25 48.75 -35.07
N GLN A 2 -46.50 47.58 -35.65
CA GLN A 2 -46.34 46.32 -34.96
C GLN A 2 -44.85 45.95 -34.91
N ILE A 3 -44.36 45.56 -33.73
CA ILE A 3 -43.03 45.01 -33.55
C ILE A 3 -43.17 43.50 -33.39
N ASP A 4 -42.56 42.81 -34.32
CA ASP A 4 -42.58 41.38 -34.52
C ASP A 4 -41.78 40.63 -33.43
N ARG A 5 -42.46 39.71 -32.75
CA ARG A 5 -41.88 38.79 -31.77
C ARG A 5 -41.60 37.48 -32.43
N ARG A 6 -40.40 37.25 -32.95
CA ARG A 6 -39.92 35.89 -33.31
C ARG A 6 -38.41 35.92 -33.58
N ALA A 7 -37.61 35.43 -32.66
CA ALA A 7 -36.43 34.59 -32.86
C ALA A 7 -35.60 34.48 -31.56
N LEU A 8 -36.06 33.63 -30.67
CA LEU A 8 -35.18 33.03 -29.64
C LEU A 8 -34.87 31.63 -30.12
N LEU A 9 -33.85 31.50 -30.96
CA LEU A 9 -33.23 30.21 -31.28
C LEU A 9 -32.34 29.79 -30.10
N GLY A 10 -32.87 28.88 -29.31
CA GLY A 10 -32.12 28.18 -28.30
C GLY A 10 -31.03 27.31 -28.93
N GLY A 11 -29.78 27.72 -28.79
CA GLY A 11 -28.65 26.86 -29.09
C GLY A 11 -28.51 25.78 -28.00
N LEU A 12 -28.96 24.55 -28.28
CA LEU A 12 -28.55 23.37 -27.53
C LEU A 12 -27.06 23.18 -27.79
N ALA A 13 -26.25 23.54 -26.80
CA ALA A 13 -24.85 23.08 -26.79
C ALA A 13 -24.87 21.54 -26.52
N ALA A 14 -24.73 20.77 -27.58
CA ALA A 14 -24.44 19.34 -27.47
C ALA A 14 -23.09 19.21 -26.79
N ALA A 15 -23.08 18.78 -25.52
CA ALA A 15 -21.87 18.32 -24.88
C ALA A 15 -21.33 17.12 -25.68
N VAL A 16 -20.29 17.33 -26.47
CA VAL A 16 -19.55 16.28 -27.10
C VAL A 16 -18.91 15.48 -25.98
N ALA A 17 -19.47 14.33 -25.64
CA ALA A 17 -18.81 13.35 -24.81
C ALA A 17 -17.54 12.93 -25.56
N VAL A 18 -16.37 13.41 -25.11
CA VAL A 18 -15.08 12.96 -25.61
C VAL A 18 -15.01 11.48 -25.24
N PRO A 19 -14.88 10.55 -26.21
CA PRO A 19 -14.74 9.15 -25.88
C PRO A 19 -13.45 8.95 -25.08
N PRO A 20 -13.41 7.98 -24.14
CA PRO A 20 -12.19 7.67 -23.41
C PRO A 20 -11.07 7.38 -24.41
N HIS A 21 -9.94 8.00 -24.18
CA HIS A 21 -8.78 8.05 -25.09
C HIS A 21 -8.40 6.68 -25.66
N LEU A 22 -8.55 6.50 -26.95
CA LEU A 22 -8.07 5.40 -27.79
C LEU A 22 -6.61 5.61 -28.21
N PHE A 23 -5.73 6.06 -27.32
CA PHE A 23 -4.33 6.28 -27.64
C PHE A 23 -3.45 5.60 -26.60
N ALA A 24 -2.42 4.92 -27.10
CA ALA A 24 -1.34 4.39 -26.28
C ALA A 24 -0.80 5.49 -25.34
N ALA A 25 -0.90 5.25 -24.04
CA ALA A 25 -0.33 6.16 -23.06
C ALA A 25 1.14 5.83 -22.84
N THR A 26 1.97 6.86 -22.74
CA THR A 26 3.41 6.70 -22.50
C THR A 26 3.80 7.40 -21.21
N ILE A 27 4.51 6.68 -20.34
CA ILE A 27 5.11 7.23 -19.13
C ILE A 27 6.62 6.97 -19.09
N THR A 28 7.32 7.70 -18.25
CA THR A 28 8.65 7.30 -17.77
C THR A 28 8.46 6.56 -16.45
N ASP A 29 8.87 5.30 -16.39
CA ASP A 29 8.76 4.49 -15.16
C ASP A 29 9.83 4.88 -14.12
N ALA A 30 9.79 4.30 -12.95
CA ALA A 30 10.70 4.65 -11.84
C ALA A 30 12.17 4.27 -12.13
N THR A 31 12.44 3.52 -13.19
CA THR A 31 13.81 3.18 -13.66
C THR A 31 14.33 4.11 -14.75
N GLY A 32 13.52 5.08 -15.18
CA GLY A 32 13.83 5.98 -16.27
C GLY A 32 13.51 5.42 -17.67
N ARG A 33 12.88 4.23 -17.77
CA ARG A 33 12.49 3.64 -19.06
C ARG A 33 11.18 4.25 -19.55
N THR A 34 11.09 4.44 -20.84
CA THR A 34 9.81 4.76 -21.51
C THR A 34 8.97 3.49 -21.61
N VAL A 35 7.78 3.52 -21.02
CA VAL A 35 6.80 2.43 -21.09
C VAL A 35 5.55 2.95 -21.80
N THR A 36 5.16 2.29 -22.88
CA THR A 36 3.97 2.62 -23.66
C THR A 36 2.95 1.50 -23.49
N SER A 37 1.76 1.82 -23.00
CA SER A 37 0.65 0.87 -22.93
C SER A 37 0.00 0.68 -24.32
N PRO A 38 -0.67 -0.44 -24.59
CA PRO A 38 -1.57 -0.55 -25.72
C PRO A 38 -2.68 0.50 -25.70
N ASP A 39 -3.31 0.76 -26.85
CA ASP A 39 -4.46 1.69 -26.97
C ASP A 39 -5.62 1.32 -26.04
N HIS A 40 -5.77 0.04 -25.75
CA HIS A 40 -6.76 -0.47 -24.82
C HIS A 40 -6.11 -1.47 -23.86
N VAL A 41 -6.12 -1.14 -22.57
CA VAL A 41 -5.67 -2.02 -21.49
C VAL A 41 -6.90 -2.62 -20.81
N ALA A 42 -7.02 -3.94 -20.86
CA ALA A 42 -8.10 -4.71 -20.20
C ALA A 42 -7.58 -5.75 -19.21
N ARG A 43 -6.31 -6.14 -19.31
CA ARG A 43 -5.73 -7.26 -18.58
C ARG A 43 -4.36 -6.88 -18.03
N VAL A 44 -4.30 -6.54 -16.75
CA VAL A 44 -3.04 -6.15 -16.09
C VAL A 44 -2.56 -7.27 -15.18
N TYR A 45 -1.32 -7.72 -15.40
CA TYR A 45 -0.67 -8.72 -14.57
C TYR A 45 0.13 -8.04 -13.46
N PRO A 46 -0.20 -8.22 -12.19
CA PRO A 46 0.62 -7.71 -11.10
C PRO A 46 1.87 -8.58 -10.92
N ALA A 47 3.06 -8.00 -10.94
CA ALA A 47 4.32 -8.73 -10.77
C ALA A 47 4.53 -9.22 -9.33
N GLY A 48 3.90 -8.54 -8.36
CA GLY A 48 3.99 -8.84 -6.94
C GLY A 48 2.78 -8.32 -6.14
N PRO A 49 2.69 -8.63 -4.84
CA PRO A 49 1.55 -8.25 -4.01
C PRO A 49 1.30 -6.74 -3.92
N PRO A 50 2.30 -5.85 -3.82
CA PRO A 50 2.04 -4.40 -3.79
C PRO A 50 1.37 -3.89 -5.07
N ALA A 51 1.77 -4.43 -6.24
CA ALA A 51 1.16 -4.10 -7.51
C ALA A 51 -0.30 -4.57 -7.58
N ALA A 52 -0.60 -5.77 -7.07
CA ALA A 52 -1.97 -6.30 -7.03
C ALA A 52 -2.89 -5.40 -6.18
N VAL A 53 -2.43 -5.00 -4.97
CA VAL A 53 -3.21 -4.13 -4.08
C VAL A 53 -3.42 -2.75 -4.71
N THR A 54 -2.36 -2.12 -5.23
CA THR A 54 -2.49 -0.77 -5.82
C THR A 54 -3.37 -0.78 -7.07
N LEU A 55 -3.25 -1.81 -7.92
CA LEU A 55 -4.11 -1.97 -9.09
C LEU A 55 -5.57 -2.18 -8.68
N TYR A 56 -5.82 -3.02 -7.67
CA TYR A 56 -7.16 -3.24 -7.13
C TYR A 56 -7.81 -1.93 -6.69
N THR A 57 -7.07 -1.04 -6.05
CA THR A 57 -7.62 0.22 -5.54
C THR A 57 -7.95 1.22 -6.64
N LEU A 58 -7.26 1.19 -7.79
CA LEU A 58 -7.51 2.12 -8.89
C LEU A 58 -8.43 1.56 -9.97
N ALA A 59 -8.20 0.32 -10.36
CA ALA A 59 -8.86 -0.32 -11.51
C ALA A 59 -9.06 -1.81 -11.24
N PRO A 60 -9.94 -2.18 -10.29
CA PRO A 60 -10.17 -3.58 -9.92
C PRO A 60 -10.62 -4.44 -11.10
N ASP A 61 -11.36 -3.86 -12.04
CA ASP A 61 -11.81 -4.50 -13.26
C ASP A 61 -10.67 -5.01 -14.16
N LEU A 62 -9.50 -4.35 -14.13
CA LEU A 62 -8.34 -4.71 -14.96
C LEU A 62 -7.41 -5.75 -14.30
N LEU A 63 -7.54 -6.03 -13.00
CA LEU A 63 -6.68 -6.97 -12.27
C LEU A 63 -6.87 -8.38 -12.83
N LEU A 64 -5.84 -8.99 -13.39
CA LEU A 64 -5.94 -10.33 -14.00
C LEU A 64 -6.14 -11.43 -12.95
N GLY A 65 -5.56 -11.28 -11.79
CA GLY A 65 -5.62 -12.20 -10.66
C GLY A 65 -4.72 -11.75 -9.52
N TRP A 66 -4.62 -12.54 -8.47
CA TRP A 66 -3.87 -12.24 -7.27
C TRP A 66 -2.56 -13.05 -7.20
N VAL A 67 -1.45 -12.37 -6.98
CA VAL A 67 -0.17 -13.06 -6.70
C VAL A 67 -0.22 -13.76 -5.33
N GLU A 68 -0.95 -13.17 -4.39
CA GLU A 68 -1.31 -13.75 -3.09
C GLU A 68 -2.82 -13.61 -2.93
N PRO A 69 -3.59 -14.65 -3.25
CA PRO A 69 -5.04 -14.60 -3.18
C PRO A 69 -5.53 -14.30 -1.76
N PRO A 70 -6.53 -13.42 -1.60
CA PRO A 70 -7.10 -13.13 -0.30
C PRO A 70 -7.77 -14.38 0.28
N GLY A 71 -7.55 -14.61 1.59
CA GLY A 71 -8.23 -15.64 2.36
C GLY A 71 -9.70 -15.31 2.61
N GLU A 72 -10.40 -16.19 3.31
CA GLU A 72 -11.84 -16.05 3.55
C GLU A 72 -12.19 -14.76 4.31
N LYS A 73 -11.40 -14.40 5.32
CA LYS A 73 -11.62 -13.19 6.13
C LYS A 73 -11.29 -11.90 5.37
N GLU A 74 -10.26 -11.92 4.55
CA GLU A 74 -9.86 -10.79 3.71
C GLU A 74 -10.90 -10.49 2.63
N ARG A 75 -11.54 -11.53 2.05
CA ARG A 75 -12.57 -11.39 1.02
C ARG A 75 -13.79 -10.58 1.47
N GLU A 76 -14.08 -10.56 2.76
CA GLU A 76 -15.19 -9.76 3.31
C GLU A 76 -15.01 -8.25 3.13
N PHE A 77 -13.77 -7.81 2.88
CA PHE A 77 -13.39 -6.41 2.72
C PHE A 77 -12.99 -6.04 1.29
N LEU A 78 -13.32 -6.90 0.33
CA LEU A 78 -13.01 -6.73 -1.09
C LEU A 78 -14.26 -6.93 -1.94
N LEU A 79 -14.24 -6.41 -3.17
CA LEU A 79 -15.28 -6.69 -4.16
C LEU A 79 -15.31 -8.20 -4.44
N PRO A 80 -16.46 -8.89 -4.26
CA PRO A 80 -16.52 -10.35 -4.28
C PRO A 80 -15.99 -10.97 -5.59
N GLU A 81 -16.37 -10.39 -6.74
CA GLU A 81 -15.97 -10.86 -8.06
C GLU A 81 -14.47 -10.68 -8.33
N ILE A 82 -13.85 -9.70 -7.68
CA ILE A 82 -12.41 -9.45 -7.81
C ILE A 82 -11.63 -10.32 -6.81
N ALA A 83 -12.13 -10.47 -5.58
CA ALA A 83 -11.55 -11.35 -4.57
C ALA A 83 -11.51 -12.81 -5.00
N ALA A 84 -12.45 -13.23 -5.87
CA ALA A 84 -12.54 -14.58 -6.43
C ALA A 84 -11.60 -14.83 -7.63
N ARG A 85 -10.86 -13.81 -8.11
CA ARG A 85 -9.96 -13.98 -9.26
C ARG A 85 -8.84 -14.99 -8.96
N PRO A 86 -8.29 -15.65 -10.02
CA PRO A 86 -7.33 -16.75 -9.84
C PRO A 86 -6.04 -16.32 -9.19
N ALA A 87 -5.34 -17.29 -8.59
CA ALA A 87 -3.96 -17.16 -8.17
C ALA A 87 -3.04 -17.03 -9.39
N LEU A 88 -2.07 -16.13 -9.32
CA LEU A 88 -1.06 -15.91 -10.34
C LEU A 88 0.34 -16.19 -9.79
N PRO A 89 1.24 -16.75 -10.60
CA PRO A 89 2.65 -16.83 -10.26
C PRO A 89 3.25 -15.46 -9.96
N ARG A 90 4.16 -15.42 -9.00
CA ARG A 90 4.89 -14.19 -8.66
C ARG A 90 6.09 -13.99 -9.60
N ILE A 91 6.27 -12.77 -10.12
CA ILE A 91 7.44 -12.40 -10.94
C ILE A 91 8.57 -11.92 -10.04
N THR A 92 8.27 -11.10 -9.03
CA THR A 92 9.26 -10.47 -8.17
C THR A 92 9.49 -11.24 -6.88
N GLY A 93 10.74 -11.29 -6.40
CA GLY A 93 11.08 -11.71 -5.05
C GLY A 93 11.39 -13.21 -4.83
N ARG A 94 11.18 -14.10 -5.78
CA ARG A 94 11.57 -15.53 -5.67
C ARG A 94 11.66 -16.25 -7.02
N GLY A 95 12.77 -16.97 -7.24
CA GLY A 95 12.90 -18.07 -8.18
C GLY A 95 12.83 -17.74 -9.66
N ASP A 96 12.90 -18.78 -10.47
CA ASP A 96 12.69 -18.69 -11.91
C ASP A 96 11.20 -18.47 -12.20
N THR A 97 10.92 -17.40 -12.93
CA THR A 97 9.56 -17.03 -13.32
C THR A 97 9.17 -17.79 -14.58
N ASP A 98 8.04 -18.50 -14.57
CA ASP A 98 7.47 -19.10 -15.78
C ASP A 98 6.89 -18.03 -16.70
N LEU A 99 7.73 -17.49 -17.57
CA LEU A 99 7.33 -16.48 -18.53
C LEU A 99 6.35 -16.99 -19.59
N ASN A 100 6.43 -18.30 -19.93
CA ASN A 100 5.49 -18.91 -20.87
C ASN A 100 4.08 -18.98 -20.26
N GLY A 101 3.97 -19.33 -18.98
CA GLY A 101 2.70 -19.29 -18.26
C GLY A 101 2.11 -17.87 -18.22
N ILE A 102 2.94 -16.84 -17.99
CA ILE A 102 2.49 -15.46 -18.01
C ILE A 102 2.01 -15.05 -19.40
N THR A 103 2.79 -15.33 -20.45
CA THR A 103 2.44 -14.99 -21.83
C THR A 103 1.14 -15.68 -22.28
N SER A 104 0.91 -16.92 -21.84
CA SER A 104 -0.33 -17.65 -22.15
C SER A 104 -1.60 -16.98 -21.62
N LEU A 105 -1.47 -16.22 -20.53
CA LEU A 105 -2.56 -15.43 -19.93
C LEU A 105 -2.86 -14.15 -20.72
N LYS A 106 -2.04 -13.80 -21.72
CA LYS A 106 -2.20 -12.64 -22.61
C LYS A 106 -2.47 -11.34 -21.85
N PRO A 107 -1.62 -10.92 -20.91
CA PRO A 107 -1.77 -9.61 -20.30
C PRO A 107 -1.37 -8.51 -21.27
N ASP A 108 -2.03 -7.37 -21.18
CA ASP A 108 -1.73 -6.17 -21.97
C ASP A 108 -0.58 -5.37 -21.35
N LEU A 109 -0.40 -5.50 -20.05
CA LEU A 109 0.59 -4.79 -19.25
C LEU A 109 0.99 -5.64 -18.04
N ILE A 110 2.28 -5.64 -17.71
CA ILE A 110 2.79 -6.11 -16.42
C ILE A 110 3.08 -4.89 -15.55
N LEU A 111 2.49 -4.85 -14.36
CA LEU A 111 2.69 -3.79 -13.37
C LEU A 111 3.51 -4.31 -12.21
N ASP A 112 4.58 -3.63 -11.88
CA ASP A 112 5.38 -3.85 -10.68
C ASP A 112 5.43 -2.58 -9.82
N ILE A 113 5.31 -2.74 -8.51
CA ILE A 113 5.38 -1.65 -7.55
C ILE A 113 6.23 -2.10 -6.37
N GLY A 114 7.26 -1.32 -6.04
CA GLY A 114 8.14 -1.67 -4.94
C GLY A 114 9.41 -0.84 -4.90
N THR A 115 10.45 -1.40 -4.29
CA THR A 115 11.76 -0.76 -4.22
C THR A 115 12.42 -0.75 -5.59
N VAL A 116 12.92 0.42 -6.01
CA VAL A 116 13.61 0.59 -7.29
C VAL A 116 15.10 0.33 -7.10
N THR A 117 15.56 -0.84 -7.57
CA THR A 117 16.98 -1.23 -7.55
C THR A 117 17.45 -1.68 -8.92
N ALA A 118 18.77 -1.74 -9.12
CA ALA A 118 19.34 -2.25 -10.36
C ALA A 118 18.87 -3.68 -10.68
N ALA A 119 18.67 -4.52 -9.65
CA ALA A 119 18.16 -5.89 -9.82
C ALA A 119 16.72 -5.91 -10.35
N TYR A 120 15.83 -5.11 -9.78
CA TYR A 120 14.43 -5.01 -10.24
C TYR A 120 14.34 -4.34 -11.61
N SER A 121 15.15 -3.32 -11.88
CA SER A 121 15.24 -2.69 -13.21
C SER A 121 15.67 -3.71 -14.28
N SER A 122 16.69 -4.50 -13.99
CA SER A 122 17.17 -5.56 -14.90
C SER A 122 16.13 -6.66 -15.09
N LEU A 123 15.41 -7.05 -14.04
CA LEU A 123 14.31 -8.00 -14.11
C LEU A 123 13.20 -7.50 -15.04
N ALA A 124 12.77 -6.27 -14.84
CA ALA A 124 11.72 -5.63 -15.63
C ALA A 124 12.08 -5.56 -17.13
N ALA A 125 13.32 -5.13 -17.44
CA ALA A 125 13.82 -5.09 -18.82
C ALA A 125 13.88 -6.49 -19.45
N ARG A 126 14.38 -7.49 -18.72
CA ARG A 126 14.45 -8.87 -19.18
C ARG A 126 13.08 -9.46 -19.47
N VAL A 127 12.13 -9.32 -18.53
CA VAL A 127 10.77 -9.86 -18.70
C VAL A 127 10.09 -9.19 -19.89
N GLN A 128 10.16 -7.88 -20.03
CA GLN A 128 9.61 -7.17 -21.18
C GLN A 128 10.23 -7.65 -22.51
N THR A 129 11.56 -7.81 -22.57
CA THR A 129 12.24 -8.28 -23.78
C THR A 129 11.84 -9.70 -24.17
N GLN A 130 11.72 -10.59 -23.19
CA GLN A 130 11.42 -12.01 -23.44
C GLN A 130 9.95 -12.26 -23.75
N THR A 131 9.04 -11.47 -23.20
CA THR A 131 7.58 -11.65 -23.39
C THR A 131 6.99 -10.74 -24.47
N GLY A 132 7.64 -9.63 -24.79
CA GLY A 132 7.08 -8.59 -25.61
C GLY A 132 5.97 -7.76 -24.94
N ILE A 133 5.64 -8.05 -23.65
CA ILE A 133 4.59 -7.37 -22.90
C ILE A 133 5.21 -6.11 -22.24
N PRO A 134 4.59 -4.93 -22.35
CA PRO A 134 5.02 -3.75 -21.64
C PRO A 134 5.12 -4.02 -20.13
N TYR A 135 6.22 -3.59 -19.51
CA TYR A 135 6.47 -3.79 -18.08
C TYR A 135 6.75 -2.43 -17.42
N ALA A 136 5.87 -1.99 -16.53
CA ALA A 136 6.04 -0.76 -15.77
C ALA A 136 6.48 -1.08 -14.33
N LEU A 137 7.66 -0.60 -13.91
CA LEU A 137 8.11 -0.61 -12.52
C LEU A 137 7.90 0.78 -11.93
N LEU A 138 6.99 0.89 -10.97
CA LEU A 138 6.68 2.13 -10.26
C LEU A 138 7.21 2.09 -8.82
N ASP A 139 7.56 3.27 -8.30
CA ASP A 139 8.10 3.39 -6.96
C ASP A 139 7.02 3.20 -5.90
N GLY A 140 7.26 2.29 -4.95
CA GLY A 140 6.35 1.93 -3.88
C GLY A 140 6.53 2.70 -2.57
N HIS A 141 7.48 3.64 -2.46
CA HIS A 141 7.68 4.44 -1.25
C HIS A 141 6.49 5.34 -0.94
N LEU A 142 6.28 5.65 0.34
CA LEU A 142 5.13 6.44 0.80
C LEU A 142 5.08 7.84 0.17
N ASP A 143 6.22 8.50 0.04
CA ASP A 143 6.32 9.83 -0.58
C ASP A 143 6.08 9.82 -2.10
N ARG A 144 6.01 8.63 -2.72
CA ARG A 144 5.77 8.43 -4.16
C ARG A 144 4.36 7.99 -4.50
N VAL A 145 3.53 7.66 -3.50
CA VAL A 145 2.18 7.10 -3.72
C VAL A 145 1.35 7.96 -4.68
N GLY A 146 1.36 9.30 -4.53
CA GLY A 146 0.63 10.20 -5.43
C GLY A 146 1.13 10.13 -6.87
N ALA A 147 2.45 10.20 -7.07
CA ALA A 147 3.06 10.09 -8.39
C ALA A 147 2.80 8.71 -9.03
N THR A 148 2.87 7.65 -8.23
CA THR A 148 2.58 6.27 -8.66
C THR A 148 1.14 6.13 -9.13
N TYR A 149 0.14 6.67 -8.42
CA TYR A 149 -1.24 6.66 -8.89
C TYR A 149 -1.42 7.44 -10.19
N ARG A 150 -0.83 8.63 -10.33
CA ARG A 150 -0.94 9.44 -11.56
C ARG A 150 -0.34 8.72 -12.75
N ALA A 151 0.86 8.14 -12.59
CA ALA A 151 1.49 7.34 -13.65
C ALA A 151 0.64 6.13 -14.05
N LEU A 152 0.13 5.40 -13.06
CA LEU A 152 -0.77 4.26 -13.28
C LEU A 152 -2.07 4.70 -13.96
N GLY A 153 -2.66 5.82 -13.52
CA GLY A 153 -3.86 6.39 -14.11
C GLY A 153 -3.70 6.75 -15.59
N GLN A 154 -2.53 7.28 -15.97
CA GLN A 154 -2.19 7.55 -17.36
C GLN A 154 -2.10 6.25 -18.16
N LEU A 155 -1.35 5.25 -17.70
CA LEU A 155 -1.20 3.96 -18.38
C LEU A 155 -2.53 3.22 -18.59
N LEU A 156 -3.46 3.35 -17.65
CA LEU A 156 -4.72 2.61 -17.63
C LEU A 156 -5.92 3.42 -18.15
N GLY A 157 -5.72 4.68 -18.54
CA GLY A 157 -6.84 5.55 -18.91
C GLY A 157 -7.80 5.85 -17.75
N ARG A 158 -7.30 5.88 -16.51
CA ARG A 158 -8.08 6.13 -15.27
C ARG A 158 -7.63 7.42 -14.57
N VAL A 159 -7.37 8.47 -15.34
CA VAL A 159 -6.73 9.71 -14.85
C VAL A 159 -7.50 10.37 -13.71
N GLU A 160 -8.82 10.52 -13.82
CA GLU A 160 -9.64 11.17 -12.79
C GLU A 160 -9.68 10.37 -11.48
N ALA A 161 -9.88 9.06 -11.57
CA ALA A 161 -9.86 8.19 -10.41
C ALA A 161 -8.48 8.17 -9.74
N ALA A 162 -7.41 8.12 -10.53
CA ALA A 162 -6.04 8.17 -10.05
C ALA A 162 -5.73 9.49 -9.33
N GLU A 163 -6.18 10.63 -9.87
CA GLU A 163 -5.97 11.92 -9.23
C GLU A 163 -6.68 12.02 -7.88
N LYS A 164 -7.90 11.48 -7.77
CA LYS A 164 -8.63 11.44 -6.49
C LYS A 164 -7.86 10.63 -5.43
N LEU A 165 -7.33 9.47 -5.79
CA LEU A 165 -6.55 8.63 -4.88
C LEU A 165 -5.19 9.28 -4.56
N ALA A 166 -4.52 9.85 -5.55
CA ALA A 166 -3.24 10.56 -5.40
C ALA A 166 -3.37 11.75 -4.44
N SER A 167 -4.34 12.62 -4.68
CA SER A 167 -4.57 13.81 -3.83
C SER A 167 -4.95 13.42 -2.40
N THR A 168 -5.75 12.37 -2.22
CA THR A 168 -6.10 11.87 -0.88
C THR A 168 -4.87 11.34 -0.15
N ALA A 169 -4.01 10.59 -0.84
CA ALA A 169 -2.76 10.08 -0.28
C ALA A 169 -1.82 11.21 0.12
N GLU A 170 -1.59 12.17 -0.78
CA GLU A 170 -0.71 13.32 -0.54
C GLU A 170 -1.21 14.18 0.63
N ASN A 171 -2.50 14.47 0.69
CA ASN A 171 -3.10 15.21 1.80
C ASN A 171 -2.94 14.48 3.14
N THR A 172 -3.14 13.16 3.16
CA THR A 172 -2.91 12.33 4.34
C THR A 172 -1.46 12.41 4.80
N ILE A 173 -0.53 12.20 3.87
CA ILE A 173 0.91 12.23 4.11
C ILE A 173 1.34 13.61 4.63
N ALA A 174 0.94 14.69 3.95
CA ALA A 174 1.29 16.06 4.34
C ALA A 174 0.80 16.40 5.75
N LEU A 175 -0.43 16.03 6.09
CA LEU A 175 -0.99 16.27 7.42
C LEU A 175 -0.25 15.50 8.52
N ILE A 176 0.05 14.23 8.26
CA ILE A 176 0.80 13.39 9.21
C ILE A 176 2.21 13.95 9.41
N MET A 177 2.91 14.27 8.32
CA MET A 177 4.25 14.87 8.40
C MET A 177 4.25 16.19 9.15
N GLN A 178 3.31 17.09 8.86
CA GLN A 178 3.21 18.38 9.52
C GLN A 178 3.04 18.24 11.04
N ARG A 179 2.15 17.34 11.48
CA ARG A 179 1.89 17.13 12.91
C ARG A 179 3.04 16.40 13.60
N SER A 180 3.61 15.40 12.95
CA SER A 180 4.75 14.64 13.49
C SER A 180 6.01 15.51 13.61
N ALA A 181 6.23 16.43 12.67
CA ALA A 181 7.35 17.37 12.72
C ALA A 181 7.26 18.32 13.93
N ALA A 182 6.05 18.64 14.40
CA ALA A 182 5.84 19.45 15.58
C ALA A 182 6.13 18.72 16.91
N VAL A 183 6.32 17.39 16.89
CA VAL A 183 6.67 16.61 18.07
C VAL A 183 8.18 16.76 18.36
N PRO A 184 8.55 17.26 19.56
CA PRO A 184 9.95 17.41 19.93
C PRO A 184 10.72 16.07 19.86
N PRO A 185 11.99 16.06 19.44
CA PRO A 185 12.77 14.84 19.27
C PRO A 185 12.83 13.94 20.52
N GLU A 186 12.85 14.53 21.71
CA GLU A 186 12.89 13.82 22.99
C GLU A 186 11.57 13.12 23.34
N LYS A 187 10.46 13.51 22.71
CA LYS A 187 9.14 12.89 22.84
C LYS A 187 8.87 11.80 21.81
N ARG A 188 9.80 11.57 20.87
CA ARG A 188 9.65 10.56 19.83
C ARG A 188 10.00 9.19 20.37
N PRO A 189 9.05 8.22 20.38
CA PRO A 189 9.27 6.92 21.02
C PRO A 189 10.29 6.08 20.27
N ARG A 190 11.01 5.23 21.02
CA ARG A 190 11.81 4.14 20.47
C ARG A 190 10.89 2.97 20.15
N VAL A 191 10.86 2.56 18.91
CA VAL A 191 9.93 1.55 18.38
C VAL A 191 10.69 0.37 17.80
N TYR A 192 10.29 -0.83 18.19
CA TYR A 192 10.72 -2.08 17.56
C TYR A 192 9.57 -2.68 16.75
N TYR A 193 9.84 -3.15 15.54
CA TYR A 193 8.86 -3.83 14.71
C TYR A 193 9.12 -5.33 14.65
N ALA A 194 8.34 -6.12 15.37
CA ALA A 194 8.42 -7.58 15.41
C ALA A 194 7.53 -8.22 14.33
N ARG A 195 8.11 -8.94 13.37
CA ARG A 195 7.40 -9.40 12.17
C ARG A 195 7.01 -10.87 12.17
N ASP A 196 7.73 -11.72 12.89
CA ASP A 196 7.49 -13.16 12.93
C ASP A 196 7.01 -13.64 14.31
N ASN A 197 6.73 -14.93 14.42
CA ASN A 197 6.25 -15.54 15.66
C ASN A 197 7.29 -15.55 16.79
N SER A 198 8.58 -15.47 16.46
CA SER A 198 9.65 -15.31 17.46
C SER A 198 9.80 -13.86 17.91
N GLY A 199 9.29 -12.90 17.15
CA GLY A 199 9.47 -11.47 17.35
C GLY A 199 10.86 -10.98 16.94
N LEU A 200 11.73 -11.83 16.39
CA LEU A 200 13.13 -11.49 16.11
C LEU A 200 13.34 -10.91 14.70
N GLN A 201 12.46 -11.22 13.74
CA GLN A 201 12.53 -10.56 12.44
C GLN A 201 12.01 -9.11 12.53
N THR A 202 12.74 -8.19 11.88
CA THR A 202 12.41 -6.76 11.91
C THR A 202 12.67 -6.08 10.56
N GLY A 203 12.08 -4.92 10.36
CA GLY A 203 12.41 -3.99 9.29
C GLY A 203 13.61 -3.14 9.65
N LEU A 204 14.60 -3.10 8.77
CA LEU A 204 15.85 -2.37 8.97
C LEU A 204 15.74 -0.92 8.48
N GLY A 205 16.67 -0.07 8.89
CA GLY A 205 16.67 1.35 8.55
C GLY A 205 16.57 1.62 7.04
N GLY A 206 15.73 2.56 6.66
CA GLY A 206 15.52 2.97 5.27
C GLY A 206 14.80 1.94 4.38
N SER A 207 14.28 0.86 4.96
CA SER A 207 13.50 -0.13 4.19
C SER A 207 12.03 0.26 4.11
N MET A 208 11.35 -0.13 3.02
CA MET A 208 9.90 0.06 2.90
C MET A 208 9.10 -0.61 4.03
N ILE A 209 9.70 -1.56 4.75
CA ILE A 209 9.09 -2.30 5.86
C ILE A 209 8.99 -1.42 7.11
N SER A 210 10.07 -0.68 7.43
CA SER A 210 10.12 0.23 8.59
C SER A 210 9.66 1.66 8.23
N GLU A 211 9.54 1.97 6.95
CA GLU A 211 9.19 3.29 6.44
C GLU A 211 8.00 3.94 7.17
N PRO A 212 6.85 3.28 7.46
CA PRO A 212 5.76 3.90 8.17
C PRO A 212 6.11 4.40 9.57
N ILE A 213 6.99 3.70 10.28
CA ILE A 213 7.45 4.06 11.63
C ILE A 213 8.38 5.28 11.56
N GLU A 214 9.35 5.25 10.64
CA GLU A 214 10.33 6.31 10.44
C GLU A 214 9.67 7.58 9.86
N PHE A 215 8.70 7.39 8.95
CA PHE A 215 7.99 8.46 8.26
C PHE A 215 7.24 9.40 9.22
N ILE A 216 6.66 8.87 10.29
CA ILE A 216 6.02 9.67 11.35
C ILE A 216 6.98 10.12 12.44
N GLY A 217 8.28 9.98 12.21
CA GLY A 217 9.34 10.51 13.07
C GLY A 217 9.59 9.71 14.36
N ALA A 218 9.03 8.50 14.50
CA ALA A 218 9.44 7.61 15.60
C ALA A 218 10.84 7.02 15.32
N ARG A 219 11.51 6.61 16.40
CA ARG A 219 12.86 6.05 16.30
C ARG A 219 12.80 4.55 16.11
N ASN A 220 13.02 4.07 14.89
CA ASN A 220 13.22 2.64 14.65
C ASN A 220 14.52 2.21 15.35
N VAL A 221 14.43 1.35 16.37
CA VAL A 221 15.61 0.93 17.15
C VAL A 221 16.56 0.03 16.35
N ALA A 222 16.08 -0.54 15.23
CA ALA A 222 16.88 -1.33 14.30
C ALA A 222 17.44 -0.50 13.11
N ALA A 223 17.32 0.83 13.15
CA ALA A 223 17.69 1.70 12.03
C ALA A 223 19.17 1.64 11.65
N ASP A 224 20.06 1.36 12.59
CA ASP A 224 21.50 1.25 12.32
C ASP A 224 21.90 -0.05 11.59
N LEU A 225 20.98 -0.99 11.49
CA LEU A 225 21.16 -2.18 10.67
C LEU A 225 20.71 -1.87 9.24
N HIS A 226 21.45 -2.36 8.25
CA HIS A 226 21.19 -2.06 6.84
C HIS A 226 20.55 -3.24 6.10
N GLY A 227 19.72 -2.94 5.11
CA GLY A 227 19.01 -3.91 4.29
C GLY A 227 17.50 -3.67 4.27
N ALA A 228 16.72 -4.65 3.78
CA ALA A 228 15.25 -4.55 3.80
C ALA A 228 14.66 -5.12 5.09
N HIS A 229 15.12 -6.27 5.51
CA HIS A 229 14.75 -6.94 6.75
C HIS A 229 15.93 -7.76 7.27
N GLY A 230 15.91 -8.04 8.58
CA GLY A 230 16.93 -8.85 9.24
C GLY A 230 16.38 -9.54 10.48
N THR A 231 17.22 -10.34 11.10
CA THR A 231 16.92 -10.98 12.38
C THR A 231 17.78 -10.32 13.46
N ALA A 232 17.14 -9.70 14.43
CA ALA A 232 17.79 -9.21 15.63
C ALA A 232 17.96 -10.35 16.65
N THR A 233 19.01 -10.29 17.47
CA THR A 233 19.08 -11.15 18.64
C THR A 233 18.27 -10.55 19.79
N LEU A 234 17.81 -11.38 20.70
CA LEU A 234 17.08 -10.90 21.87
C LEU A 234 17.94 -9.93 22.73
N ASP A 235 19.25 -10.18 22.81
CA ASP A 235 20.17 -9.29 23.55
C ASP A 235 20.30 -7.92 22.86
N GLN A 236 20.26 -7.85 21.52
CA GLN A 236 20.20 -6.58 20.81
C GLN A 236 18.91 -5.84 21.15
N ILE A 237 17.74 -6.53 21.12
CA ILE A 237 16.45 -5.93 21.43
C ILE A 237 16.41 -5.43 22.88
N ARG A 238 16.98 -6.20 23.83
CA ARG A 238 17.12 -5.78 25.22
C ARG A 238 18.02 -4.56 25.37
N ALA A 239 19.13 -4.49 24.64
CA ALA A 239 20.04 -3.35 24.65
C ALA A 239 19.39 -2.10 24.04
N TRP A 240 18.58 -2.23 23.01
CA TRP A 240 17.79 -1.12 22.43
C TRP A 240 16.66 -0.66 23.35
N ASP A 241 16.14 -1.53 24.19
CA ASP A 241 15.04 -1.30 25.15
C ASP A 241 13.90 -0.45 24.56
N PRO A 242 13.17 -0.96 23.56
CA PRO A 242 12.11 -0.20 22.90
C PRO A 242 10.98 0.16 23.89
N GLU A 243 10.41 1.35 23.71
CA GLU A 243 9.26 1.85 24.47
C GLU A 243 7.93 1.35 23.94
N ILE A 244 7.92 0.99 22.63
CA ILE A 244 6.76 0.42 21.94
C ILE A 244 7.24 -0.72 21.05
N ILE A 245 6.46 -1.81 21.05
CA ILE A 245 6.59 -2.87 20.07
C ILE A 245 5.34 -2.85 19.19
N ILE A 246 5.56 -2.74 17.88
CA ILE A 246 4.53 -3.01 16.88
C ILE A 246 4.78 -4.41 16.34
N THR A 247 3.74 -5.19 16.14
CA THR A 247 3.88 -6.51 15.54
C THR A 247 2.79 -6.78 14.51
N SER A 248 3.13 -7.49 13.43
CA SER A 248 2.17 -8.04 12.47
C SER A 248 1.79 -9.49 12.79
N ASN A 249 2.42 -10.10 13.80
CA ASN A 249 2.23 -11.50 14.15
C ASN A 249 1.31 -11.66 15.37
N LYS A 250 0.17 -12.32 15.17
CA LYS A 250 -0.87 -12.54 16.19
C LYS A 250 -0.36 -13.43 17.34
N ASP A 251 0.41 -14.47 17.01
CA ASP A 251 0.90 -15.43 18.02
C ASP A 251 1.95 -14.78 18.92
N PHE A 252 2.85 -13.97 18.33
CA PHE A 252 3.79 -13.17 19.11
C PHE A 252 3.06 -12.19 20.02
N ALA A 253 2.08 -11.43 19.50
CA ALA A 253 1.30 -10.48 20.29
C ALA A 253 0.60 -11.15 21.48
N ALA A 254 0.07 -12.36 21.28
CA ALA A 254 -0.65 -13.10 22.33
C ALA A 254 0.29 -13.69 23.39
N SER A 255 1.52 -14.05 23.03
CA SER A 255 2.44 -14.80 23.90
C SER A 255 3.50 -13.94 24.59
N VAL A 256 3.87 -12.79 24.03
CA VAL A 256 5.03 -12.00 24.46
C VAL A 256 4.92 -11.51 25.90
N ALA A 257 3.74 -11.14 26.36
CA ALA A 257 3.53 -10.66 27.74
C ALA A 257 3.84 -11.72 28.81
N GLY A 258 3.65 -13.00 28.48
CA GLY A 258 3.97 -14.13 29.37
C GLY A 258 5.35 -14.75 29.12
N ASN A 259 6.11 -14.23 28.16
CA ASN A 259 7.42 -14.77 27.82
C ASN A 259 8.52 -14.16 28.70
N PRO A 260 9.20 -14.97 29.58
CA PRO A 260 10.22 -14.46 30.49
C PRO A 260 11.40 -13.80 29.76
N ASP A 261 11.69 -14.24 28.55
CA ASP A 261 12.78 -13.70 27.74
C ASP A 261 12.55 -12.24 27.31
N TRP A 262 11.28 -11.85 27.16
CA TRP A 262 10.85 -10.51 26.75
C TRP A 262 10.44 -9.63 27.94
N ALA A 263 10.23 -10.22 29.11
CA ALA A 263 9.67 -9.53 30.29
C ALA A 263 10.51 -8.33 30.78
N ALA A 264 11.80 -8.30 30.49
CA ALA A 264 12.69 -7.19 30.89
C ALA A 264 12.53 -5.92 30.03
N ILE A 265 11.97 -6.03 28.82
CA ILE A 265 11.87 -4.94 27.83
C ILE A 265 10.79 -3.94 28.27
N ALA A 266 11.10 -2.63 28.19
CA ALA A 266 10.21 -1.56 28.64
C ALA A 266 8.82 -1.63 28.01
N ALA A 267 8.72 -1.88 26.71
CA ALA A 267 7.44 -2.02 26.01
C ALA A 267 6.58 -3.15 26.57
N VAL A 268 7.18 -4.29 26.89
CA VAL A 268 6.47 -5.46 27.43
C VAL A 268 5.99 -5.19 28.87
N LYS A 269 6.86 -4.64 29.73
CA LYS A 269 6.51 -4.23 31.09
C LYS A 269 5.35 -3.24 31.13
N ALA A 270 5.32 -2.31 30.18
CA ALA A 270 4.29 -1.27 30.09
C ALA A 270 3.02 -1.72 29.36
N GLY A 271 2.96 -2.96 28.84
CA GLY A 271 1.85 -3.44 28.02
C GLY A 271 1.71 -2.71 26.69
N ARG A 272 2.81 -2.13 26.17
CA ARG A 272 2.83 -1.35 24.93
C ARG A 272 3.27 -2.20 23.74
N VAL A 273 2.69 -3.37 23.60
CA VAL A 273 2.84 -4.25 22.44
C VAL A 273 1.54 -4.20 21.65
N HIS A 274 1.61 -3.75 20.41
CA HIS A 274 0.44 -3.49 19.59
C HIS A 274 0.45 -4.38 18.35
N LEU A 275 -0.60 -5.19 18.18
CA LEU A 275 -0.84 -5.95 16.97
C LEU A 275 -1.36 -5.01 15.87
N ALA A 276 -0.65 -4.92 14.77
CA ALA A 276 -1.08 -4.11 13.63
C ALA A 276 -2.29 -4.76 12.94
N PRO A 277 -3.30 -3.96 12.54
CA PRO A 277 -4.40 -4.45 11.73
C PRO A 277 -3.88 -5.03 10.40
N ASN A 278 -4.53 -6.12 9.92
CA ASN A 278 -4.07 -6.87 8.76
C ASN A 278 -5.18 -7.29 7.79
N LEU A 279 -6.41 -6.80 7.96
CA LEU A 279 -7.55 -7.11 7.09
C LEU A 279 -7.91 -5.91 6.21
N PRO A 280 -8.13 -6.08 4.89
CA PRO A 280 -7.74 -7.25 4.08
C PRO A 280 -6.23 -7.30 3.82
N PHE A 281 -5.50 -6.21 4.09
CA PHE A 281 -4.05 -6.08 3.91
C PHE A 281 -3.42 -5.47 5.16
N GLY A 282 -2.17 -5.86 5.45
CA GLY A 282 -1.45 -5.38 6.64
C GLY A 282 -1.18 -3.87 6.59
N TRP A 283 -1.50 -3.17 7.68
CA TRP A 283 -1.41 -1.70 7.73
C TRP A 283 0.01 -1.16 7.82
N VAL A 284 0.99 -1.98 8.15
CA VAL A 284 2.38 -1.53 8.31
C VAL A 284 3.23 -1.90 7.10
N ASP A 285 3.25 -3.17 6.68
CA ASP A 285 4.19 -3.60 5.63
C ASP A 285 3.70 -4.67 4.65
N TYR A 286 2.67 -5.45 4.96
CA TYR A 286 2.36 -6.64 4.16
C TYR A 286 0.99 -6.61 3.49
N PRO A 287 1.01 -6.42 2.15
CA PRO A 287 2.12 -5.96 1.32
C PRO A 287 2.37 -4.46 1.51
N PRO A 288 3.61 -3.95 1.28
CA PRO A 288 3.88 -2.52 1.39
C PRO A 288 3.29 -1.75 0.20
N ALA A 289 2.02 -1.39 0.32
CA ALA A 289 1.24 -0.66 -0.68
C ALA A 289 0.46 0.50 -0.02
N VAL A 290 -0.62 0.95 -0.65
CA VAL A 290 -1.44 2.07 -0.17
C VAL A 290 -2.12 1.84 1.19
N ASN A 291 -2.30 0.58 1.61
CA ASN A 291 -2.76 0.20 2.95
C ASN A 291 -1.95 0.84 4.08
N ARG A 292 -0.70 1.20 3.82
CA ARG A 292 0.14 1.92 4.78
C ARG A 292 -0.36 3.33 5.10
N LEU A 293 -1.20 3.95 4.26
CA LEU A 293 -1.79 5.26 4.56
C LEU A 293 -2.70 5.21 5.80
N ILE A 294 -3.58 4.21 5.91
CA ILE A 294 -4.37 4.05 7.14
C ILE A 294 -3.49 3.58 8.29
N GLY A 295 -2.44 2.83 7.98
CA GLY A 295 -1.40 2.44 8.93
C GLY A 295 -0.67 3.63 9.55
N LEU A 296 -0.38 4.68 8.78
CA LEU A 296 0.21 5.93 9.31
C LEU A 296 -0.71 6.58 10.35
N TRP A 297 -2.01 6.65 10.12
CA TRP A 297 -2.97 7.18 11.09
C TRP A 297 -3.00 6.36 12.38
N TRP A 298 -3.01 5.03 12.25
CA TRP A 298 -3.03 4.12 13.37
C TRP A 298 -1.76 4.22 14.22
N LEU A 299 -0.59 4.20 13.58
CA LEU A 299 0.70 4.36 14.24
C LEU A 299 0.84 5.74 14.88
N ALA A 300 0.47 6.80 14.19
CA ALA A 300 0.53 8.16 14.72
C ALA A 300 -0.35 8.34 15.97
N LYS A 301 -1.52 7.70 16.00
CA LYS A 301 -2.40 7.71 17.18
C LYS A 301 -1.78 6.94 18.36
N ILE A 302 -1.04 5.87 18.12
CA ILE A 302 -0.32 5.13 19.18
C ILE A 302 0.87 5.93 19.69
N PHE A 303 1.63 6.57 18.79
CA PHE A 303 2.86 7.26 19.16
C PHE A 303 2.60 8.64 19.76
N TYR A 304 1.59 9.37 19.23
CA TYR A 304 1.31 10.77 19.56
C TYR A 304 -0.20 11.02 19.71
N PRO A 305 -0.88 10.37 20.69
CA PRO A 305 -2.35 10.39 20.79
C PRO A 305 -2.94 11.82 20.88
N GLU A 306 -2.25 12.74 21.54
CA GLU A 306 -2.70 14.12 21.69
C GLU A 306 -2.63 14.92 20.37
N SER A 307 -1.65 14.62 19.51
CA SER A 307 -1.48 15.28 18.21
C SER A 307 -2.42 14.70 17.14
N PHE A 308 -2.96 13.51 17.36
CA PHE A 308 -3.82 12.80 16.41
C PHE A 308 -5.16 12.39 17.05
N PRO A 309 -6.04 13.37 17.36
CA PRO A 309 -7.32 13.12 18.07
C PRO A 309 -8.39 12.47 17.19
N GLN A 310 -8.17 12.37 15.87
CA GLN A 310 -9.15 11.84 14.91
C GLN A 310 -9.62 10.44 15.33
N ASP A 311 -10.91 10.17 15.08
CA ASP A 311 -11.48 8.85 15.32
C ASP A 311 -10.98 7.85 14.27
N ILE A 312 -10.19 6.88 14.72
CA ILE A 312 -9.60 5.85 13.85
C ILE A 312 -10.69 4.97 13.19
N LYS A 313 -11.86 4.81 13.82
CA LYS A 313 -12.96 4.03 13.26
C LYS A 313 -13.54 4.71 12.02
N THR A 314 -13.75 6.00 12.09
CA THR A 314 -14.19 6.82 10.95
C THR A 314 -13.15 6.80 9.84
N LEU A 315 -11.87 7.05 10.15
CA LEU A 315 -10.79 7.01 9.17
C LEU A 315 -10.68 5.64 8.48
N THR A 316 -10.84 4.54 9.23
CA THR A 316 -10.85 3.20 8.67
C THR A 316 -11.98 3.01 7.69
N ARG A 317 -13.20 3.38 8.07
CA ARG A 317 -14.38 3.25 7.20
C ARG A 317 -14.22 4.05 5.91
N ASP A 318 -13.77 5.29 6.01
CA ASP A 318 -13.58 6.19 4.86
C ASP A 318 -12.49 5.66 3.92
N PHE A 319 -11.38 5.18 4.48
CA PHE A 319 -10.30 4.57 3.72
C PHE A 319 -10.78 3.34 2.94
N TYR A 320 -11.50 2.42 3.59
CA TYR A 320 -12.01 1.20 2.94
C TYR A 320 -13.02 1.53 1.85
N THR A 321 -13.90 2.50 2.10
CA THR A 321 -14.88 2.96 1.11
C THR A 321 -14.19 3.51 -0.14
N LEU A 322 -13.15 4.33 0.06
CA LEU A 322 -12.44 4.97 -1.03
C LEU A 322 -11.50 4.02 -1.78
N PHE A 323 -10.66 3.27 -1.04
CA PHE A 323 -9.58 2.49 -1.64
C PHE A 323 -9.97 1.03 -1.89
N TYR A 324 -10.83 0.44 -1.06
CA TYR A 324 -11.21 -0.97 -1.24
C TYR A 324 -12.61 -1.14 -1.84
N HIS A 325 -13.31 -0.04 -2.14
CA HIS A 325 -14.64 -0.04 -2.77
C HIS A 325 -15.74 -0.72 -1.94
N VAL A 326 -15.50 -0.94 -0.67
CA VAL A 326 -16.46 -1.53 0.28
C VAL A 326 -16.59 -0.65 1.50
N THR A 327 -17.82 -0.50 2.00
CA THR A 327 -18.07 0.26 3.23
C THR A 327 -18.28 -0.71 4.37
N PRO A 328 -17.29 -0.90 5.27
CA PRO A 328 -17.40 -1.85 6.37
C PRO A 328 -18.44 -1.38 7.39
N SER A 329 -19.15 -2.32 7.99
CA SER A 329 -20.02 -2.09 9.14
C SER A 329 -19.19 -1.71 10.39
N ALA A 330 -19.84 -1.15 11.40
CA ALA A 330 -19.17 -0.82 12.67
C ALA A 330 -18.52 -2.07 13.33
N ALA A 331 -19.16 -3.22 13.25
CA ALA A 331 -18.63 -4.49 13.75
C ALA A 331 -17.40 -4.96 12.99
N GLN A 332 -17.40 -4.81 11.66
CA GLN A 332 -16.23 -5.12 10.82
C GLN A 332 -15.06 -4.18 11.11
N VAL A 333 -15.31 -2.88 11.30
CA VAL A 333 -14.27 -1.91 11.69
C VAL A 333 -13.66 -2.29 13.03
N GLU A 334 -14.49 -2.67 14.02
CA GLU A 334 -14.00 -3.11 15.33
C GLU A 334 -13.12 -4.36 15.22
N ARG A 335 -13.55 -5.34 14.43
CA ARG A 335 -12.78 -6.56 14.16
C ARG A 335 -11.42 -6.25 13.51
N VAL A 336 -11.38 -5.34 12.54
CA VAL A 336 -10.12 -4.89 11.90
C VAL A 336 -9.18 -4.29 12.95
N LEU A 337 -9.68 -3.39 13.78
CA LEU A 337 -8.87 -2.64 14.75
C LEU A 337 -8.37 -3.49 15.92
N THR A 338 -9.14 -4.50 16.33
CA THR A 338 -8.81 -5.33 17.50
C THR A 338 -8.12 -6.64 17.14
N GLY A 339 -8.16 -7.07 15.87
CA GLY A 339 -7.68 -8.38 15.43
C GLY A 339 -8.46 -9.55 16.10
N ARG A 340 -9.62 -9.27 16.68
CA ARG A 340 -10.48 -10.27 17.31
C ARG A 340 -11.53 -10.75 16.30
N ASP A 341 -11.70 -12.07 16.24
CA ASP A 341 -12.72 -12.73 15.38
C ASP A 341 -14.11 -12.51 15.92
#